data_96ddfe72ca4dd24f0683a6023ec2d264
#
_entry.id   96ddfe72ca4dd24f0683a6023ec2d264
#
_cell.length_a   1.000
_cell.length_b   1.000
_cell.length_c   1.000
_cell.angle_alpha   90.00
_cell.angle_beta   90.00
_cell.angle_gamma   90.00
#
_symmetry.space_group_name_H-M   'P 1'
#
loop_
_entity.id
_entity.type
_entity.pdbx_description
1 polymer ?
#
loop_
_entity_poly.entity_id
_entity_poly.type
_entity_poly.pdbx_seq_one_letter_code
_entity_poly.pdbx_strand_id
1 'polypeptide(L)'
;MKDFNLRFYVAIPLIIISLFSIYLGQFYLVILITLIFNLLFIEWNLLIIGKKYPFIFIQLILLIFLIISFYNYNYFFIILFLNLFFIFIIQYYFKINYIYSLIIFYFIISLLSLINIIKTTEGINLFIIIFICVILFDTYSYIFGKLLKGKKLLPKISPKKTFSGLIFGTIFSFITILIINYFYNLFIINPFNILTIIIILFSSFIGDLIESLIKRKLLIKDTSNFLPGHGGIFDRFDSFLFVFIIVNFINLI
;
A
#
# COMPACT_ATOMS: atom_id res chain seq x y z
N MET A 1 -15.66 6.54 -23.50
CA MET A 1 -14.34 6.85 -24.11
C MET A 1 -13.56 7.94 -23.37
N LYS A 2 -14.18 9.05 -22.92
CA LYS A 2 -13.47 10.13 -22.16
C LYS A 2 -12.78 9.62 -20.89
N ASP A 3 -13.43 8.73 -20.12
CA ASP A 3 -12.85 8.19 -18.86
C ASP A 3 -11.67 7.23 -19.10
N PHE A 4 -11.63 6.53 -20.24
CA PHE A 4 -10.53 5.64 -20.58
C PHE A 4 -9.26 6.44 -20.92
N ASN A 5 -9.39 7.51 -21.70
CA ASN A 5 -8.26 8.37 -22.04
C ASN A 5 -7.71 9.08 -20.81
N LEU A 6 -8.57 9.56 -19.90
CA LEU A 6 -8.15 10.18 -18.63
C LEU A 6 -7.34 9.21 -17.76
N ARG A 7 -7.76 7.95 -17.69
CA ARG A 7 -7.01 6.91 -16.95
C ARG A 7 -5.62 6.72 -17.54
N PHE A 8 -5.50 6.67 -18.85
CA PHE A 8 -4.22 6.48 -19.53
C PHE A 8 -3.26 7.66 -19.28
N TYR A 9 -3.77 8.90 -19.35
CA TYR A 9 -2.97 10.11 -19.10
C TYR A 9 -2.46 10.21 -17.66
N VAL A 10 -3.15 9.64 -16.68
CA VAL A 10 -2.70 9.62 -15.29
C VAL A 10 -1.74 8.45 -15.01
N ALA A 11 -2.01 7.27 -15.57
CA ALA A 11 -1.21 6.08 -15.28
C ALA A 11 0.21 6.14 -15.89
N ILE A 12 0.33 6.62 -17.13
CA ILE A 12 1.64 6.65 -17.82
C ILE A 12 2.68 7.50 -17.08
N PRO A 13 2.42 8.78 -16.71
CA PRO A 13 3.38 9.57 -15.95
C PRO A 13 3.77 8.92 -14.61
N LEU A 14 2.81 8.34 -13.90
CA LEU A 14 3.09 7.66 -12.63
C LEU A 14 4.02 6.46 -12.81
N ILE A 15 3.81 5.66 -13.84
CA ILE A 15 4.69 4.52 -14.17
C ILE A 15 6.09 5.02 -14.53
N ILE A 16 6.20 6.04 -15.39
CA ILE A 16 7.50 6.59 -15.79
C ILE A 16 8.27 7.14 -14.57
N ILE A 17 7.61 7.91 -13.71
CA ILE A 17 8.22 8.49 -12.51
C ILE A 17 8.66 7.36 -11.56
N SER A 18 7.86 6.31 -11.38
CA SER A 18 8.21 5.19 -10.51
C SER A 18 9.40 4.39 -11.04
N LEU A 19 9.45 4.09 -12.34
CA LEU A 19 10.57 3.40 -12.97
C LEU A 19 11.85 4.26 -12.92
N PHE A 20 11.73 5.55 -13.16
CA PHE A 20 12.85 6.47 -13.09
C PHE A 20 13.41 6.59 -11.66
N SER A 21 12.55 6.64 -10.64
CA SER A 21 12.99 6.68 -9.26
C SER A 21 13.69 5.39 -8.82
N ILE A 22 13.23 4.23 -9.31
CA ILE A 22 13.91 2.94 -9.09
C ILE A 22 15.30 2.93 -9.74
N TYR A 23 15.41 3.45 -10.98
CA TYR A 23 16.67 3.55 -11.70
C TYR A 23 17.68 4.48 -11.01
N LEU A 24 17.25 5.59 -10.45
CA LEU A 24 18.08 6.55 -9.73
C LEU A 24 18.55 6.03 -8.35
N GLY A 25 17.93 4.98 -7.80
CA GLY A 25 18.33 4.31 -6.58
C GLY A 25 17.48 4.61 -5.36
N GLN A 26 17.89 4.03 -4.23
CA GLN A 26 17.10 3.98 -2.99
C GLN A 26 16.64 5.35 -2.49
N PHE A 27 17.49 6.36 -2.53
CA PHE A 27 17.17 7.71 -2.05
C PHE A 27 16.00 8.35 -2.80
N TYR A 28 16.02 8.31 -4.13
CA TYR A 28 14.95 8.88 -4.95
C TYR A 28 13.65 8.09 -4.84
N LEU A 29 13.75 6.77 -4.69
CA LEU A 29 12.60 5.92 -4.44
C LEU A 29 11.93 6.28 -3.11
N VAL A 30 12.70 6.51 -2.05
CA VAL A 30 12.17 6.93 -0.74
C VAL A 30 11.50 8.30 -0.83
N ILE A 31 12.06 9.25 -1.57
CA ILE A 31 11.42 10.56 -1.80
C ILE A 31 10.06 10.38 -2.49
N LEU A 32 10.00 9.59 -3.56
CA LEU A 32 8.74 9.33 -4.27
C LEU A 32 7.69 8.71 -3.34
N ILE A 33 8.08 7.70 -2.58
CA ILE A 33 7.19 7.01 -1.63
C ILE A 33 6.68 7.97 -0.56
N THR A 34 7.55 8.79 0.02
CA THR A 34 7.14 9.78 1.02
C THR A 34 6.15 10.80 0.45
N LEU A 35 6.31 11.20 -0.80
CA LEU A 35 5.34 12.06 -1.49
C LEU A 35 3.98 11.36 -1.68
N ILE A 36 3.97 10.10 -2.10
CA ILE A 36 2.72 9.32 -2.26
C ILE A 36 2.00 9.19 -0.91
N PHE A 37 2.72 8.85 0.16
CA PHE A 37 2.13 8.75 1.50
C PHE A 37 1.64 10.10 2.02
N ASN A 38 2.30 11.21 1.68
CA ASN A 38 1.79 12.54 2.01
C ASN A 38 0.44 12.80 1.33
N LEU A 39 0.30 12.45 0.08
CA LEU A 39 -0.97 12.56 -0.64
C LEU A 39 -2.05 11.67 -0.01
N LEU A 40 -1.72 10.45 0.45
CA LEU A 40 -2.63 9.60 1.22
C LEU A 40 -3.11 10.26 2.52
N PHE A 41 -2.20 10.90 3.27
CA PHE A 41 -2.56 11.64 4.48
C PHE A 41 -3.46 12.84 4.18
N ILE A 42 -3.17 13.59 3.11
CA ILE A 42 -4.01 14.73 2.69
C ILE A 42 -5.41 14.24 2.31
N GLU A 43 -5.49 13.18 1.50
CA GLU A 43 -6.75 12.57 1.11
C GLU A 43 -7.59 12.17 2.32
N TRP A 44 -6.97 11.48 3.28
CA TRP A 44 -7.64 11.01 4.48
C TRP A 44 -8.12 12.15 5.38
N ASN A 45 -7.32 13.20 5.53
CA ASN A 45 -7.71 14.39 6.28
C ASN A 45 -8.88 15.11 5.63
N LEU A 46 -8.87 15.27 4.31
CA LEU A 46 -9.96 15.91 3.59
C LEU A 46 -11.27 15.12 3.70
N LEU A 47 -11.18 13.80 3.73
CA LEU A 47 -12.34 12.92 3.83
C LEU A 47 -13.04 13.01 5.21
N ILE A 48 -12.26 13.07 6.30
CA ILE A 48 -12.83 12.99 7.66
C ILE A 48 -13.01 14.36 8.32
N ILE A 49 -12.03 15.25 8.17
CA ILE A 49 -12.00 16.53 8.89
C ILE A 49 -12.55 17.66 8.02
N GLY A 50 -12.50 17.51 6.70
CA GLY A 50 -12.88 18.53 5.75
C GLY A 50 -11.84 19.66 5.65
N LYS A 51 -12.16 20.73 4.88
CA LYS A 51 -11.22 21.82 4.55
C LYS A 51 -10.84 22.76 5.72
N LYS A 52 -11.28 22.49 6.94
CA LYS A 52 -11.26 23.48 8.04
C LYS A 52 -9.94 23.61 8.81
N TYR A 53 -8.94 22.72 8.61
CA TYR A 53 -7.76 22.73 9.49
C TYR A 53 -6.43 22.67 8.76
N PRO A 54 -5.42 23.46 9.19
CA PRO A 54 -4.09 23.47 8.58
C PRO A 54 -3.23 22.27 9.02
N PHE A 55 -3.74 21.04 8.86
CA PHE A 55 -2.98 19.82 9.17
C PHE A 55 -1.77 19.61 8.26
N ILE A 56 -1.67 20.36 7.16
CA ILE A 56 -0.54 20.32 6.23
C ILE A 56 0.79 20.56 6.94
N PHE A 57 0.85 21.47 7.92
CA PHE A 57 2.09 21.72 8.68
C PHE A 57 2.52 20.53 9.54
N ILE A 58 1.58 19.87 10.19
CA ILE A 58 1.87 18.67 11.00
C ILE A 58 2.36 17.55 10.10
N GLN A 59 1.75 17.40 8.93
CA GLN A 59 2.16 16.41 7.93
C GLN A 59 3.55 16.67 7.37
N LEU A 60 3.92 17.92 7.11
CA LEU A 60 5.27 18.28 6.68
C LEU A 60 6.32 17.97 7.76
N ILE A 61 6.02 18.22 9.02
CA ILE A 61 6.89 17.86 10.14
C ILE A 61 7.06 16.33 10.20
N LEU A 62 5.97 15.56 10.08
CA LEU A 62 6.01 14.10 10.04
C LEU A 62 6.86 13.58 8.89
N LEU A 63 6.77 14.19 7.71
CA LEU A 63 7.61 13.88 6.55
C LEU A 63 9.11 14.10 6.82
N ILE A 64 9.46 15.24 7.41
CA ILE A 64 10.85 15.54 7.77
C ILE A 64 11.38 14.49 8.73
N PHE A 65 10.62 14.11 9.75
CA PHE A 65 11.01 13.05 10.68
C PHE A 65 11.16 11.69 9.99
N LEU A 66 10.32 11.37 9.00
CA LEU A 66 10.43 10.13 8.23
C LEU A 66 11.69 10.10 7.35
N ILE A 67 12.06 11.22 6.74
CA ILE A 67 13.32 11.32 5.98
C ILE A 67 14.53 11.17 6.92
N ILE A 68 14.49 11.76 8.11
CA ILE A 68 15.55 11.60 9.13
C ILE A 68 15.66 10.13 9.57
N SER A 69 14.54 9.41 9.70
CA SER A 69 14.55 7.98 10.05
C SER A 69 15.20 7.11 8.98
N PHE A 70 15.19 7.56 7.72
CA PHE A 70 15.89 6.89 6.65
C PHE A 70 17.40 6.87 6.89
N TYR A 71 17.97 7.95 7.41
CA TYR A 71 19.41 8.02 7.66
C TYR A 71 19.85 7.30 8.96
N ASN A 72 18.98 7.23 9.98
CA ASN A 72 19.33 6.70 11.29
C ASN A 72 18.27 5.72 11.82
N TYR A 73 18.55 4.41 11.71
CA TYR A 73 17.68 3.33 12.19
C TYR A 73 17.36 3.41 13.69
N ASN A 74 18.28 3.92 14.49
CA ASN A 74 18.12 4.04 15.95
C ASN A 74 16.94 4.94 16.36
N TYR A 75 16.49 5.82 15.47
CA TYR A 75 15.36 6.72 15.74
C TYR A 75 14.00 6.18 15.28
N PHE A 76 13.93 4.99 14.67
CA PHE A 76 12.70 4.42 14.15
C PHE A 76 11.59 4.34 15.20
N PHE A 77 11.88 3.74 16.36
CA PHE A 77 10.90 3.61 17.44
C PHE A 77 10.55 4.95 18.08
N ILE A 78 11.52 5.86 18.21
CA ILE A 78 11.29 7.20 18.75
C ILE A 78 10.34 7.97 17.84
N ILE A 79 10.55 7.91 16.53
CA ILE A 79 9.72 8.57 15.53
C ILE A 79 8.31 7.99 15.53
N LEU A 80 8.19 6.66 15.61
CA LEU A 80 6.90 5.98 15.70
C LEU A 80 6.14 6.42 16.96
N PHE A 81 6.81 6.48 18.11
CA PHE A 81 6.22 6.91 19.37
C PHE A 81 5.77 8.38 19.32
N LEU A 82 6.62 9.28 18.81
CA LEU A 82 6.26 10.70 18.63
C LEU A 82 5.05 10.87 17.71
N ASN A 83 5.00 10.12 16.61
CA ASN A 83 3.84 10.15 15.71
C ASN A 83 2.56 9.70 16.41
N LEU A 84 2.61 8.63 17.19
CA LEU A 84 1.46 8.16 17.98
C LEU A 84 1.00 9.20 18.99
N PHE A 85 1.94 9.81 19.69
CA PHE A 85 1.67 10.86 20.67
C PHE A 85 0.97 12.07 20.03
N PHE A 86 1.47 12.54 18.88
CA PHE A 86 0.84 13.63 18.12
C PHE A 86 -0.56 13.27 17.63
N ILE A 87 -0.77 12.05 17.12
CA ILE A 87 -2.10 11.58 16.68
C ILE A 87 -3.07 11.59 17.87
N PHE A 88 -2.63 11.12 19.03
CA PHE A 88 -3.46 11.11 20.24
C PHE A 88 -3.84 12.52 20.69
N ILE A 89 -2.89 13.48 20.68
CA ILE A 89 -3.16 14.89 20.98
C ILE A 89 -4.20 15.49 20.02
N ILE A 90 -4.02 15.25 18.73
CA ILE A 90 -4.95 15.73 17.69
C ILE A 90 -6.34 15.15 17.92
N GLN A 91 -6.43 13.84 18.17
CA GLN A 91 -7.70 13.17 18.45
C GLN A 91 -8.41 13.76 19.67
N TYR A 92 -7.67 13.99 20.76
CA TYR A 92 -8.21 14.54 21.99
C TYR A 92 -8.70 16.00 21.80
N TYR A 93 -7.89 16.85 21.19
CA TYR A 93 -8.20 18.27 21.04
C TYR A 93 -9.36 18.52 20.08
N PHE A 94 -9.42 17.78 18.98
CA PHE A 94 -10.43 17.98 17.93
C PHE A 94 -11.63 17.02 18.03
N LYS A 95 -11.70 16.19 19.06
CA LYS A 95 -12.77 15.20 19.28
C LYS A 95 -13.04 14.33 18.04
N ILE A 96 -11.98 13.93 17.34
CA ILE A 96 -12.06 13.16 16.10
C ILE A 96 -12.36 11.69 16.42
N ASN A 97 -13.09 11.02 15.52
CA ASN A 97 -13.41 9.62 15.67
C ASN A 97 -12.12 8.75 15.74
N TYR A 98 -12.09 7.75 16.63
CA TYR A 98 -10.96 6.83 16.80
C TYR A 98 -10.56 6.09 15.51
N ILE A 99 -11.50 5.90 14.56
CA ILE A 99 -11.22 5.29 13.26
C ILE A 99 -10.17 6.10 12.49
N TYR A 100 -10.19 7.43 12.61
CA TYR A 100 -9.22 8.31 11.97
C TYR A 100 -7.80 8.03 12.47
N SER A 101 -7.61 7.98 13.77
CA SER A 101 -6.29 7.74 14.36
C SER A 101 -5.75 6.34 14.04
N LEU A 102 -6.62 5.32 14.03
CA LEU A 102 -6.24 3.96 13.65
C LEU A 102 -5.73 3.89 12.20
N ILE A 103 -6.35 4.60 11.27
CA ILE A 103 -5.95 4.58 9.87
C ILE A 103 -4.67 5.39 9.64
N ILE A 104 -4.51 6.54 10.29
CA ILE A 104 -3.24 7.26 10.24
C ILE A 104 -2.10 6.41 10.79
N PHE A 105 -2.33 5.73 11.91
CA PHE A 105 -1.36 4.78 12.46
C PHE A 105 -1.00 3.67 11.47
N TYR A 106 -2.00 3.10 10.80
CA TYR A 106 -1.81 2.11 9.76
C TYR A 106 -0.94 2.63 8.61
N PHE A 107 -1.16 3.87 8.13
CA PHE A 107 -0.33 4.49 7.11
C PHE A 107 1.11 4.70 7.58
N ILE A 108 1.31 5.20 8.81
CA ILE A 108 2.65 5.43 9.36
C ILE A 108 3.44 4.13 9.48
N ILE A 109 2.84 3.07 10.05
CA ILE A 109 3.50 1.77 10.15
C ILE A 109 3.84 1.23 8.76
N SER A 110 2.93 1.33 7.80
CA SER A 110 3.15 0.87 6.44
C SER A 110 4.32 1.61 5.77
N LEU A 111 4.37 2.95 5.90
CA LEU A 111 5.46 3.76 5.35
C LEU A 111 6.81 3.42 5.99
N LEU A 112 6.86 3.34 7.32
CA LEU A 112 8.07 2.97 8.04
C LEU A 112 8.56 1.57 7.66
N SER A 113 7.64 0.63 7.51
CA SER A 113 7.92 -0.73 7.06
C SER A 113 8.53 -0.74 5.66
N LEU A 114 7.97 0.03 4.74
CA LEU A 114 8.47 0.14 3.38
C LEU A 114 9.86 0.78 3.32
N ILE A 115 10.09 1.87 4.06
CA ILE A 115 11.41 2.50 4.16
C ILE A 115 12.45 1.50 4.69
N ASN A 116 12.06 0.69 5.67
CA ASN A 116 12.92 -0.33 6.25
C ASN A 116 13.28 -1.44 5.25
N ILE A 117 12.31 -1.91 4.48
CA ILE A 117 12.51 -2.87 3.40
C ILE A 117 13.52 -2.31 2.38
N ILE A 118 13.34 -1.07 1.91
CA ILE A 118 14.20 -0.47 0.87
C ILE A 118 15.65 -0.28 1.34
N LYS A 119 15.88 -0.09 2.64
CA LYS A 119 17.23 0.06 3.21
C LYS A 119 18.08 -1.19 3.14
N THR A 120 17.49 -2.36 3.06
CA THR A 120 18.25 -3.62 2.96
C THR A 120 19.05 -3.67 1.66
N THR A 121 20.12 -4.44 1.62
CA THR A 121 20.98 -4.59 0.43
C THR A 121 20.21 -5.06 -0.80
N GLU A 122 19.22 -5.92 -0.60
CA GLU A 122 18.32 -6.44 -1.64
C GLU A 122 16.97 -5.71 -1.67
N GLY A 123 16.85 -4.59 -0.97
CA GLY A 123 15.57 -3.92 -0.72
C GLY A 123 14.85 -3.45 -1.98
N ILE A 124 15.58 -3.00 -2.99
CA ILE A 124 14.99 -2.62 -4.28
C ILE A 124 14.41 -3.84 -4.99
N ASN A 125 15.12 -4.97 -5.00
CA ASN A 125 14.64 -6.21 -5.62
C ASN A 125 13.39 -6.72 -4.90
N LEU A 126 13.40 -6.71 -3.56
CA LEU A 126 12.26 -7.10 -2.75
C LEU A 126 11.05 -6.17 -2.98
N PHE A 127 11.28 -4.87 -3.10
CA PHE A 127 10.23 -3.91 -3.46
C PHE A 127 9.63 -4.22 -4.83
N ILE A 128 10.45 -4.52 -5.84
CA ILE A 128 9.99 -4.90 -7.18
C ILE A 128 9.18 -6.20 -7.12
N ILE A 129 9.63 -7.20 -6.37
CA ILE A 129 8.91 -8.48 -6.17
C ILE A 129 7.53 -8.22 -5.55
N ILE A 130 7.46 -7.43 -4.48
CA ILE A 130 6.18 -7.06 -3.84
C ILE A 130 5.25 -6.42 -4.87
N PHE A 131 5.76 -5.46 -5.66
CA PHE A 131 4.98 -4.74 -6.65
C PHE A 131 4.39 -5.67 -7.71
N ILE A 132 5.22 -6.56 -8.26
CA ILE A 132 4.80 -7.56 -9.24
C ILE A 132 3.78 -8.53 -8.63
N CYS A 133 4.03 -9.03 -7.41
CA CYS A 133 3.14 -9.96 -6.72
C CYS A 133 1.74 -9.40 -6.55
N VAL A 134 1.63 -8.17 -6.03
CA VAL A 134 0.35 -7.50 -5.78
C VAL A 134 -0.42 -7.29 -7.09
N ILE A 135 0.23 -6.74 -8.12
CA ILE A 135 -0.41 -6.47 -9.41
C ILE A 135 -0.90 -7.78 -10.07
N LEU A 136 -0.08 -8.82 -10.07
CA LEU A 136 -0.46 -10.11 -10.65
C LEU A 136 -1.63 -10.73 -9.88
N PHE A 137 -1.58 -10.69 -8.55
CA PHE A 137 -2.65 -11.24 -7.72
C PHE A 137 -3.98 -10.53 -7.97
N ASP A 138 -4.00 -9.20 -7.98
CA ASP A 138 -5.21 -8.42 -8.23
C ASP A 138 -5.77 -8.70 -9.63
N THR A 139 -4.89 -8.79 -10.63
CA THR A 139 -5.29 -9.06 -12.01
C THR A 139 -5.87 -10.47 -12.15
N TYR A 140 -5.16 -11.49 -11.69
CA TYR A 140 -5.63 -12.87 -11.81
C TYR A 140 -6.85 -13.15 -10.94
N SER A 141 -6.89 -12.62 -9.72
CA SER A 141 -8.05 -12.77 -8.83
C SER A 141 -9.32 -12.18 -9.45
N TYR A 142 -9.20 -11.02 -10.12
CA TYR A 142 -10.30 -10.42 -10.87
C TYR A 142 -10.73 -11.27 -12.07
N ILE A 143 -9.77 -11.72 -12.90
CA ILE A 143 -10.04 -12.51 -14.11
C ILE A 143 -10.73 -13.82 -13.74
N PHE A 144 -10.13 -14.60 -12.85
CA PHE A 144 -10.67 -15.92 -12.48
C PHE A 144 -11.93 -15.82 -11.63
N GLY A 145 -12.05 -14.77 -10.79
CA GLY A 145 -13.28 -14.49 -10.06
C GLY A 145 -14.47 -14.22 -10.98
N LYS A 146 -14.24 -13.51 -12.09
CA LYS A 146 -15.27 -13.23 -13.10
C LYS A 146 -15.57 -14.43 -14.00
N LEU A 147 -14.55 -15.18 -14.43
CA LEU A 147 -14.71 -16.31 -15.32
C LEU A 147 -15.40 -17.50 -14.63
N LEU A 148 -14.94 -17.88 -13.44
CA LEU A 148 -15.38 -19.06 -12.73
C LEU A 148 -16.61 -18.84 -11.85
N LYS A 149 -17.00 -17.57 -11.60
CA LYS A 149 -18.22 -17.18 -10.85
C LYS A 149 -18.38 -17.96 -9.53
N GLY A 150 -17.28 -18.19 -8.80
CA GLY A 150 -17.26 -18.95 -7.54
C GLY A 150 -18.09 -18.29 -6.42
N LYS A 151 -18.28 -19.02 -5.30
CA LYS A 151 -18.95 -18.48 -4.11
C LYS A 151 -18.26 -17.20 -3.65
N LYS A 152 -19.06 -16.19 -3.26
CA LYS A 152 -18.55 -14.93 -2.73
C LYS A 152 -17.93 -15.16 -1.35
N LEU A 153 -16.76 -14.58 -1.10
CA LEU A 153 -16.04 -14.71 0.18
C LEU A 153 -16.73 -13.90 1.28
N LEU A 154 -16.95 -12.62 1.05
CA LEU A 154 -17.49 -11.69 2.03
C LEU A 154 -18.53 -10.76 1.37
N PRO A 155 -19.79 -11.24 1.13
CA PRO A 155 -20.79 -10.50 0.35
C PRO A 155 -21.11 -9.12 0.90
N LYS A 156 -21.09 -8.95 2.24
CA LYS A 156 -21.41 -7.69 2.93
C LYS A 156 -20.29 -6.64 2.82
N ILE A 157 -19.05 -7.06 2.68
CA ILE A 157 -17.86 -6.19 2.70
C ILE A 157 -17.40 -5.92 1.27
N SER A 158 -17.10 -6.98 0.53
CA SER A 158 -16.63 -6.95 -0.85
C SER A 158 -17.42 -7.93 -1.72
N PRO A 159 -18.53 -7.49 -2.34
CA PRO A 159 -19.43 -8.37 -3.10
C PRO A 159 -18.83 -8.92 -4.39
N LYS A 160 -17.67 -8.41 -4.81
CA LYS A 160 -16.98 -8.83 -6.05
C LYS A 160 -15.96 -9.94 -5.82
N LYS A 161 -15.48 -10.15 -4.58
CA LYS A 161 -14.45 -11.13 -4.26
C LYS A 161 -15.03 -12.54 -4.12
N THR A 162 -14.42 -13.51 -4.80
CA THR A 162 -14.86 -14.92 -4.85
C THR A 162 -13.76 -15.87 -4.39
N PHE A 163 -14.13 -17.06 -3.91
CA PHE A 163 -13.20 -18.13 -3.57
C PHE A 163 -12.36 -18.58 -4.78
N SER A 164 -12.99 -18.69 -5.96
CA SER A 164 -12.27 -19.03 -7.18
C SER A 164 -11.22 -17.97 -7.54
N GLY A 165 -11.56 -16.68 -7.40
CA GLY A 165 -10.59 -15.60 -7.59
C GLY A 165 -9.41 -15.68 -6.64
N LEU A 166 -9.63 -15.97 -5.35
CA LEU A 166 -8.56 -16.13 -4.39
C LEU A 166 -7.64 -17.32 -4.76
N ILE A 167 -8.19 -18.51 -4.95
CA ILE A 167 -7.40 -19.74 -5.20
C ILE A 167 -6.63 -19.64 -6.52
N PHE A 168 -7.32 -19.36 -7.61
CA PHE A 168 -6.66 -19.29 -8.92
C PHE A 168 -5.79 -18.03 -9.05
N GLY A 169 -6.18 -16.93 -8.40
CA GLY A 169 -5.34 -15.74 -8.28
C GLY A 169 -4.00 -16.05 -7.63
N THR A 170 -3.98 -16.73 -6.49
CA THR A 170 -2.72 -17.13 -5.83
C THR A 170 -1.89 -18.09 -6.67
N ILE A 171 -2.50 -19.13 -7.24
CA ILE A 171 -1.80 -20.15 -8.04
C ILE A 171 -1.15 -19.52 -9.27
N PHE A 172 -1.91 -18.79 -10.08
CA PHE A 172 -1.39 -18.23 -11.33
C PHE A 172 -0.40 -17.08 -11.08
N SER A 173 -0.59 -16.27 -10.05
CA SER A 173 0.40 -15.25 -9.66
C SER A 173 1.71 -15.92 -9.24
N PHE A 174 1.65 -16.95 -8.41
CA PHE A 174 2.83 -17.68 -7.97
C PHE A 174 3.60 -18.30 -9.14
N ILE A 175 2.92 -18.97 -10.06
CA ILE A 175 3.54 -19.55 -11.26
C ILE A 175 4.20 -18.45 -12.11
N THR A 176 3.48 -17.34 -12.34
CA THR A 176 4.00 -16.23 -13.17
C THR A 176 5.23 -15.60 -12.55
N ILE A 177 5.28 -15.44 -11.22
CA ILE A 177 6.46 -14.91 -10.52
C ILE A 177 7.66 -15.85 -10.65
N LEU A 178 7.47 -17.17 -10.55
CA LEU A 178 8.55 -18.13 -10.78
C LEU A 178 9.08 -18.05 -12.21
N ILE A 179 8.19 -17.88 -13.21
CA ILE A 179 8.60 -17.69 -14.60
C ILE A 179 9.40 -16.39 -14.76
N ILE A 180 8.94 -15.28 -14.18
CA ILE A 180 9.66 -14.00 -14.22
C ILE A 180 11.03 -14.16 -13.54
N ASN A 181 11.08 -14.83 -12.39
CA ASN A 181 12.34 -15.06 -11.69
C ASN A 181 13.33 -15.92 -12.50
N TYR A 182 12.84 -16.88 -13.28
CA TYR A 182 13.70 -17.68 -14.17
C TYR A 182 14.43 -16.82 -15.21
N PHE A 183 13.80 -15.76 -15.72
CA PHE A 183 14.41 -14.87 -16.72
C PHE A 183 15.26 -13.75 -16.11
N TYR A 184 14.87 -13.23 -14.95
CA TYR A 184 15.47 -12.02 -14.37
C TYR A 184 16.29 -12.24 -13.10
N ASN A 185 16.31 -13.45 -12.53
CA ASN A 185 17.05 -13.82 -11.31
C ASN A 185 16.80 -12.82 -10.15
N LEU A 186 15.54 -12.45 -9.89
CA LEU A 186 15.17 -11.46 -8.88
C LEU A 186 15.44 -11.95 -7.45
N PHE A 187 15.38 -13.28 -7.22
CA PHE A 187 15.61 -13.88 -5.91
C PHE A 187 16.13 -15.33 -6.06
N ILE A 188 16.83 -15.79 -5.03
CA ILE A 188 17.28 -17.19 -4.92
C ILE A 188 16.07 -18.06 -4.56
N ILE A 189 15.87 -19.16 -5.29
CA ILE A 189 14.79 -20.11 -4.99
C ILE A 189 15.19 -20.95 -3.77
N ASN A 190 14.64 -20.59 -2.62
CA ASN A 190 14.77 -21.32 -1.36
C ASN A 190 13.40 -21.37 -0.65
N PRO A 191 13.20 -22.26 0.35
CA PRO A 191 11.92 -22.37 1.05
C PRO A 191 11.45 -21.08 1.69
N PHE A 192 12.37 -20.26 2.21
CA PHE A 192 12.06 -18.98 2.85
C PHE A 192 11.47 -17.97 1.84
N ASN A 193 12.12 -17.79 0.68
CA ASN A 193 11.66 -16.86 -0.35
C ASN A 193 10.34 -17.32 -0.98
N ILE A 194 10.15 -18.63 -1.17
CA ILE A 194 8.88 -19.21 -1.63
C ILE A 194 7.75 -18.89 -0.63
N LEU A 195 8.00 -19.11 0.65
CA LEU A 195 7.04 -18.81 1.71
C LEU A 195 6.71 -17.31 1.76
N THR A 196 7.71 -16.45 1.63
CA THR A 196 7.55 -15.00 1.59
C THR A 196 6.62 -14.57 0.43
N ILE A 197 6.80 -15.13 -0.76
CA ILE A 197 5.92 -14.84 -1.90
C ILE A 197 4.47 -15.24 -1.59
N ILE A 198 4.25 -16.42 -1.04
CA ILE A 198 2.91 -16.89 -0.67
C ILE A 198 2.28 -15.93 0.36
N ILE A 199 3.04 -15.50 1.36
CA ILE A 199 2.57 -14.55 2.37
C ILE A 199 2.24 -13.19 1.74
N ILE A 200 3.05 -12.70 0.79
CA ILE A 200 2.77 -11.46 0.05
C ILE A 200 1.41 -11.55 -0.65
N LEU A 201 1.13 -12.64 -1.38
CA LEU A 201 -0.12 -12.82 -2.11
C LEU A 201 -1.35 -12.84 -1.16
N PHE A 202 -1.25 -13.56 -0.04
CA PHE A 202 -2.32 -13.55 0.98
C PHE A 202 -2.48 -12.19 1.67
N SER A 203 -1.38 -11.52 1.96
CA SER A 203 -1.39 -10.19 2.58
C SER A 203 -2.01 -9.15 1.66
N SER A 204 -1.78 -9.22 0.35
CA SER A 204 -2.44 -8.39 -0.66
C SER A 204 -3.97 -8.52 -0.56
N PHE A 205 -4.47 -9.77 -0.51
CA PHE A 205 -5.89 -10.01 -0.35
C PHE A 205 -6.46 -9.42 0.94
N ILE A 206 -5.74 -9.55 2.06
CA ILE A 206 -6.17 -9.01 3.36
C ILE A 206 -6.17 -7.47 3.33
N GLY A 207 -5.17 -6.83 2.73
CA GLY A 207 -5.09 -5.38 2.60
C GLY A 207 -6.31 -4.77 1.91
N ASP A 208 -6.69 -5.31 0.76
CA ASP A 208 -7.90 -4.90 0.02
C ASP A 208 -9.20 -5.18 0.85
N LEU A 209 -9.23 -6.25 1.67
CA LEU A 209 -10.36 -6.46 2.59
C LEU A 209 -10.41 -5.39 3.69
N ILE A 210 -9.28 -5.00 4.27
CA ILE A 210 -9.19 -3.95 5.29
C ILE A 210 -9.72 -2.64 4.73
N GLU A 211 -9.28 -2.24 3.54
CA GLU A 211 -9.77 -1.05 2.86
C GLU A 211 -11.29 -1.11 2.62
N SER A 212 -11.77 -2.24 2.09
CA SER A 212 -13.20 -2.46 1.85
C SER A 212 -14.02 -2.34 3.15
N LEU A 213 -13.51 -2.88 4.28
CA LEU A 213 -14.13 -2.74 5.60
C LEU A 213 -14.19 -1.29 6.07
N ILE A 214 -13.10 -0.54 5.92
CA ILE A 214 -13.01 0.88 6.28
C ILE A 214 -14.06 1.68 5.50
N LYS A 215 -14.13 1.48 4.18
CA LYS A 215 -15.11 2.17 3.31
C LYS A 215 -16.56 1.88 3.73
N ARG A 216 -16.87 0.63 4.09
CA ARG A 216 -18.23 0.29 4.56
C ARG A 216 -18.56 0.93 5.91
N LYS A 217 -17.60 0.98 6.85
CA LYS A 217 -17.80 1.69 8.12
C LYS A 217 -18.03 3.18 7.96
N LEU A 218 -17.43 3.80 6.95
CA LEU A 218 -17.59 5.22 6.63
C LEU A 218 -18.77 5.49 5.68
N LEU A 219 -19.51 4.46 5.24
CA LEU A 219 -20.62 4.56 4.30
C LEU A 219 -20.21 5.19 2.95
N ILE A 220 -18.95 5.03 2.53
CA ILE A 220 -18.44 5.52 1.27
C ILE A 220 -18.13 4.35 0.32
N LYS A 221 -18.03 4.65 -0.97
CA LYS A 221 -17.64 3.69 -2.00
C LYS A 221 -16.19 3.90 -2.43
N ASP A 222 -15.81 5.13 -2.73
CA ASP A 222 -14.47 5.55 -3.13
C ASP A 222 -13.98 6.60 -2.12
N THR A 223 -12.68 6.64 -1.82
CA THR A 223 -12.15 7.53 -0.79
C THR A 223 -12.09 8.97 -1.25
N SER A 224 -11.85 9.20 -2.53
CA SER A 224 -11.82 10.54 -3.13
C SER A 224 -11.89 10.49 -4.66
N ASN A 225 -11.79 11.66 -5.29
CA ASN A 225 -11.60 11.81 -6.73
C ASN A 225 -10.24 12.43 -7.06
N PHE A 226 -9.21 12.18 -6.23
CA PHE A 226 -7.86 12.72 -6.44
C PHE A 226 -7.24 12.27 -7.76
N LEU A 227 -7.49 11.01 -8.15
CA LEU A 227 -7.04 10.48 -9.44
C LEU A 227 -8.22 10.45 -10.41
N PRO A 228 -8.31 11.39 -11.37
CA PRO A 228 -9.42 11.46 -12.32
C PRO A 228 -9.66 10.12 -13.03
N GLY A 229 -10.86 9.56 -12.87
CA GLY A 229 -11.24 8.26 -13.43
C GLY A 229 -10.72 7.02 -12.69
N HIS A 230 -9.89 7.19 -11.63
CA HIS A 230 -9.32 6.09 -10.85
C HIS A 230 -9.77 6.04 -9.38
N GLY A 231 -10.47 7.09 -8.89
CA GLY A 231 -10.85 7.20 -7.47
C GLY A 231 -9.76 7.83 -6.61
N GLY A 232 -9.64 7.40 -5.38
CA GLY A 232 -8.62 7.90 -4.45
C GLY A 232 -7.26 7.22 -4.60
N ILE A 233 -6.27 7.82 -3.96
CA ILE A 233 -4.92 7.23 -3.84
C ILE A 233 -4.97 6.02 -2.92
N PHE A 234 -5.72 6.10 -1.83
CA PHE A 234 -5.91 4.99 -0.90
C PHE A 234 -6.52 3.77 -1.61
N ASP A 235 -7.51 3.99 -2.52
CA ASP A 235 -8.12 2.95 -3.34
C ASP A 235 -7.13 2.23 -4.31
N ARG A 236 -5.88 2.71 -4.40
CA ARG A 236 -4.82 2.14 -5.26
C ARG A 236 -3.67 1.51 -4.48
N PHE A 237 -3.50 1.91 -3.23
CA PHE A 237 -2.42 1.42 -2.39
C PHE A 237 -2.90 0.49 -1.26
N ASP A 238 -4.19 0.20 -1.21
CA ASP A 238 -4.86 -0.61 -0.18
C ASP A 238 -4.17 -1.96 0.10
N SER A 239 -3.97 -2.75 -0.95
CA SER A 239 -3.27 -4.05 -0.88
C SER A 239 -1.82 -3.88 -0.45
N PHE A 240 -1.12 -2.87 -0.99
CA PHE A 240 0.31 -2.63 -0.75
C PHE A 240 0.60 -2.27 0.70
N LEU A 241 -0.25 -1.44 1.32
CA LEU A 241 -0.04 -0.97 2.69
C LEU A 241 0.11 -2.11 3.68
N PHE A 242 -0.75 -3.12 3.59
CA PHE A 242 -0.69 -4.27 4.48
C PHE A 242 0.49 -5.19 4.15
N VAL A 243 0.79 -5.38 2.87
CA VAL A 243 1.94 -6.18 2.41
C VAL A 243 3.25 -5.63 2.98
N PHE A 244 3.46 -4.31 2.93
CA PHE A 244 4.69 -3.71 3.46
C PHE A 244 4.89 -4.00 4.95
N ILE A 245 3.82 -3.94 5.74
CA ILE A 245 3.87 -4.25 7.18
C ILE A 245 4.28 -5.71 7.39
N ILE A 246 3.64 -6.65 6.71
CA ILE A 246 3.87 -8.08 6.89
C ILE A 246 5.27 -8.48 6.42
N VAL A 247 5.70 -8.00 5.26
CA VAL A 247 7.05 -8.32 4.73
C VAL A 247 8.15 -7.75 5.63
N ASN A 248 7.99 -6.53 6.12
CA ASN A 248 8.95 -5.97 7.08
C ASN A 248 9.04 -6.82 8.35
N PHE A 249 7.92 -7.30 8.85
CA PHE A 249 7.89 -8.17 10.04
C PHE A 249 8.63 -9.49 9.80
N ILE A 250 8.47 -10.10 8.63
CA ILE A 250 9.18 -11.34 8.25
C ILE A 250 10.70 -11.09 8.15
N ASN A 251 11.12 -9.96 7.60
CA ASN A 251 12.54 -9.62 7.46
C ASN A 251 13.22 -9.25 8.77
N LEU A 252 12.47 -9.00 9.84
CA LEU A 252 13.00 -8.76 11.19
C LEU A 252 13.25 -10.04 11.97
N ILE A 253 12.68 -11.17 11.53
CA ILE A 253 12.87 -12.51 12.11
C ILE A 253 13.99 -13.24 11.37
#